data_3622826ecc1e2286b06d592f09168f46
#
_entry.id   3622826ecc1e2286b06d592f09168f46
#
_cell.length_a   1.000
_cell.length_b   1.000
_cell.length_c   1.000
_cell.angle_alpha   90.00
_cell.angle_beta   90.00
_cell.angle_gamma   90.00
#
_symmetry.space_group_name_H-M   'P 1'
#
loop_
_entity.id
_entity.type
_entity.pdbx_description
1 polymer ?
#
loop_
_entity_poly.entity_id
_entity_poly.type
_entity_poly.pdbx_seq_one_letter_code
_entity_poly.pdbx_strand_id
1 'polypeptide(L)'
;MVMDLAVNTSIMEIKGVSKTFNGVVHALDNVSISIGKNEIIGVVGENGAGKSTLMKIMVGVYPPDSGEWYMHGEKVPFPRNPHEAAKRGISIVYQEKGVVLCLKVYQFLFLGYEEKYTNFTRLNINKMKKDAARMLEELHINCDVESFMYELSYPIQKMVEIAKAIMIVRLEQEDNNATSVIILDEPTAPLSIEERRDLFKSLIEMKKNASFIFVSHIIPEVMEFTDRIQVLRDGKTVAIYDLSKEKITEEDLFKAIVGKGSMEQSYKTGIKKEITGEVILSAENMTKKGYYYDVSFELRKGECMGVFGPAGSGKSEIINTVAGIINFDQGILVVKGQNAKAKEAPHKRLSRGIGYFSGETGKELFLNWPVTKNISIVNLKKILNKFIKIINFNSEKQMAEKVVESLSIKIPGVNTDLYSLSGGSKQKVSVGKWFEKSPDILLLEDPTIGIDVGARDDIYEATMAMKEKGISMILVSDDPKEYSILCDKILFINEGRIKKVLNPEEFKEVLEI
;
A
#
# COMPACT_ATOMS: atom_id res chain seq x y z
N MET A 1 -28.23 -12.63 -16.01
CA MET A 1 -28.10 -13.03 -17.41
C MET A 1 -26.60 -13.19 -17.63
N VAL A 2 -26.09 -14.39 -17.44
CA VAL A 2 -24.66 -14.71 -17.59
C VAL A 2 -24.41 -14.73 -19.08
N MET A 3 -23.66 -13.75 -19.61
CA MET A 3 -23.24 -13.76 -20.99
C MET A 3 -22.28 -14.95 -21.21
N ASP A 4 -22.63 -15.82 -22.17
CA ASP A 4 -21.72 -16.78 -22.78
C ASP A 4 -20.49 -16.01 -23.30
N LEU A 5 -19.40 -16.10 -22.55
CA LEU A 5 -18.10 -15.62 -23.01
C LEU A 5 -17.65 -16.54 -24.15
N ALA A 6 -17.44 -15.97 -25.31
CA ALA A 6 -17.00 -16.61 -26.53
C ALA A 6 -15.88 -17.61 -26.26
N VAL A 7 -16.08 -18.83 -26.74
CA VAL A 7 -15.07 -19.89 -26.82
C VAL A 7 -13.93 -19.37 -27.70
N ASN A 8 -12.93 -18.77 -27.09
CA ASN A 8 -11.66 -18.53 -27.75
C ASN A 8 -10.53 -18.61 -26.74
N THR A 9 -9.95 -19.81 -26.65
CA THR A 9 -8.58 -20.09 -26.20
C THR A 9 -8.18 -19.54 -24.82
N SER A 10 -9.03 -19.70 -23.79
CA SER A 10 -8.54 -19.51 -22.42
C SER A 10 -7.56 -20.62 -22.07
N ILE A 11 -6.36 -20.24 -21.62
CA ILE A 11 -5.35 -21.20 -21.14
C ILE A 11 -5.68 -21.69 -19.73
N MET A 12 -6.36 -20.84 -18.94
CA MET A 12 -6.82 -21.17 -17.60
C MET A 12 -8.20 -20.53 -17.35
N GLU A 13 -9.09 -21.29 -16.71
CA GLU A 13 -10.39 -20.83 -16.28
C GLU A 13 -10.74 -21.42 -14.91
N ILE A 14 -11.17 -20.58 -14.01
CA ILE A 14 -11.71 -20.95 -12.70
C ILE A 14 -13.17 -20.53 -12.66
N LYS A 15 -14.06 -21.45 -12.25
CA LYS A 15 -15.51 -21.21 -12.18
C LYS A 15 -16.04 -21.37 -10.77
N GLY A 16 -16.81 -20.40 -10.31
CA GLY A 16 -17.62 -20.50 -9.11
C GLY A 16 -16.86 -20.76 -7.81
N VAL A 17 -15.66 -20.20 -7.67
CA VAL A 17 -14.86 -20.39 -6.46
C VAL A 17 -15.45 -19.64 -5.30
N SER A 18 -15.65 -20.38 -4.18
CA SER A 18 -16.04 -19.81 -2.90
C SER A 18 -15.05 -20.18 -1.81
N LYS A 19 -14.85 -19.28 -0.84
CA LYS A 19 -13.98 -19.49 0.32
C LYS A 19 -14.48 -18.76 1.54
N THR A 20 -14.65 -19.51 2.63
CA THR A 20 -15.04 -18.97 3.94
C THR A 20 -13.97 -19.32 4.97
N PHE A 21 -13.52 -18.34 5.73
CA PHE A 21 -12.60 -18.54 6.85
C PHE A 21 -13.34 -18.54 8.18
N ASN A 22 -13.00 -19.48 9.04
CA ASN A 22 -13.57 -19.64 10.40
C ASN A 22 -15.11 -19.67 10.45
N GLY A 23 -15.76 -20.07 9.36
CA GLY A 23 -17.22 -20.14 9.28
C GLY A 23 -17.97 -18.80 9.28
N VAL A 24 -17.24 -17.66 9.27
CA VAL A 24 -17.83 -16.32 9.42
C VAL A 24 -17.41 -15.37 8.29
N VAL A 25 -16.15 -15.42 7.86
CA VAL A 25 -15.61 -14.47 6.88
C VAL A 25 -15.72 -15.08 5.48
N HIS A 26 -16.73 -14.65 4.70
CA HIS A 26 -16.88 -15.02 3.30
C HIS A 26 -15.89 -14.23 2.44
N ALA A 27 -14.70 -14.79 2.20
CA ALA A 27 -13.64 -14.12 1.45
C ALA A 27 -13.87 -14.17 -0.07
N LEU A 28 -14.53 -15.24 -0.57
CA LEU A 28 -14.94 -15.37 -1.97
C LEU A 28 -16.33 -16.03 -2.01
N ASP A 29 -17.19 -15.54 -2.90
CA ASP A 29 -18.54 -16.06 -3.13
C ASP A 29 -18.80 -16.15 -4.63
N ASN A 30 -18.72 -17.36 -5.18
CA ASN A 30 -18.98 -17.69 -6.57
C ASN A 30 -18.16 -16.88 -7.59
N VAL A 31 -16.86 -16.68 -7.32
CA VAL A 31 -15.95 -15.93 -8.18
C VAL A 31 -15.47 -16.81 -9.33
N SER A 32 -15.52 -16.27 -10.55
CA SER A 32 -14.95 -16.90 -11.75
C SER A 32 -13.93 -15.96 -12.39
N ILE A 33 -12.83 -16.53 -12.90
CA ILE A 33 -11.79 -15.79 -13.63
C ILE A 33 -11.25 -16.66 -14.75
N SER A 34 -10.95 -16.05 -15.88
CA SER A 34 -10.31 -16.72 -17.01
C SER A 34 -9.18 -15.87 -17.57
N ILE A 35 -8.14 -16.50 -18.11
CA ILE A 35 -7.03 -15.82 -18.77
C ILE A 35 -6.70 -16.51 -20.08
N GLY A 36 -6.53 -15.71 -21.14
CA GLY A 36 -6.09 -16.13 -22.46
C GLY A 36 -4.58 -16.19 -22.60
N LYS A 37 -4.11 -16.71 -23.75
CA LYS A 37 -2.68 -16.71 -24.08
C LYS A 37 -2.21 -15.29 -24.38
N ASN A 38 -1.03 -14.93 -23.84
CA ASN A 38 -0.43 -13.62 -24.04
C ASN A 38 -1.37 -12.47 -23.62
N GLU A 39 -2.09 -12.64 -22.53
CA GLU A 39 -3.02 -11.68 -21.97
C GLU A 39 -2.49 -11.13 -20.63
N ILE A 40 -2.73 -9.85 -20.38
CA ILE A 40 -2.57 -9.24 -19.06
C ILE A 40 -3.97 -8.90 -18.55
N ILE A 41 -4.45 -9.58 -17.52
CA ILE A 41 -5.70 -9.28 -16.86
C ILE A 41 -5.43 -8.52 -15.55
N GLY A 42 -6.05 -7.35 -15.40
CA GLY A 42 -6.06 -6.60 -14.14
C GLY A 42 -7.12 -7.15 -13.18
N VAL A 43 -6.75 -7.42 -11.94
CA VAL A 43 -7.70 -7.74 -10.87
C VAL A 43 -7.68 -6.62 -9.85
N VAL A 44 -8.76 -5.85 -9.80
CA VAL A 44 -8.90 -4.68 -8.94
C VAL A 44 -10.01 -4.87 -7.91
N GLY A 45 -9.99 -4.08 -6.86
CA GLY A 45 -11.00 -4.08 -5.80
C GLY A 45 -10.40 -3.55 -4.51
N GLU A 46 -11.24 -3.22 -3.54
CA GLU A 46 -10.80 -2.78 -2.22
C GLU A 46 -10.00 -3.84 -1.48
N ASN A 47 -9.28 -3.43 -0.43
CA ASN A 47 -8.67 -4.40 0.49
C ASN A 47 -9.78 -5.18 1.20
N GLY A 48 -9.60 -6.51 1.26
CA GLY A 48 -10.68 -7.39 1.72
C GLY A 48 -11.68 -7.85 0.65
N ALA A 49 -11.60 -7.33 -0.58
CA ALA A 49 -12.47 -7.75 -1.69
C ALA A 49 -12.25 -9.21 -2.16
N GLY A 50 -11.24 -9.91 -1.62
CA GLY A 50 -10.96 -11.31 -1.94
C GLY A 50 -9.79 -11.53 -2.92
N LYS A 51 -9.16 -10.47 -3.45
CA LYS A 51 -8.06 -10.56 -4.44
C LYS A 51 -6.96 -11.53 -4.01
N SER A 52 -6.31 -11.27 -2.89
CA SER A 52 -5.21 -12.12 -2.39
C SER A 52 -5.66 -13.53 -2.00
N THR A 53 -6.93 -13.72 -1.60
CA THR A 53 -7.49 -15.05 -1.35
C THR A 53 -7.62 -15.85 -2.65
N LEU A 54 -8.13 -15.22 -3.72
CA LEU A 54 -8.23 -15.82 -5.04
C LEU A 54 -6.83 -16.22 -5.55
N MET A 55 -5.85 -15.32 -5.47
CA MET A 55 -4.46 -15.61 -5.88
C MET A 55 -3.85 -16.78 -5.09
N LYS A 56 -4.06 -16.81 -3.76
CA LYS A 56 -3.55 -17.89 -2.90
C LYS A 56 -4.22 -19.24 -3.18
N ILE A 57 -5.47 -19.25 -3.62
CA ILE A 57 -6.15 -20.48 -4.10
C ILE A 57 -5.51 -20.95 -5.41
N MET A 58 -5.25 -20.03 -6.34
CA MET A 58 -4.65 -20.36 -7.64
C MET A 58 -3.26 -20.96 -7.51
N VAL A 59 -2.49 -20.60 -6.49
CA VAL A 59 -1.16 -21.17 -6.23
C VAL A 59 -1.17 -22.29 -5.18
N GLY A 60 -2.34 -22.75 -4.75
CA GLY A 60 -2.47 -23.89 -3.85
C GLY A 60 -2.08 -23.62 -2.38
N VAL A 61 -2.02 -22.36 -1.95
CA VAL A 61 -1.80 -21.99 -0.54
C VAL A 61 -3.06 -22.22 0.28
N TYR A 62 -4.24 -21.93 -0.29
CA TYR A 62 -5.52 -22.23 0.31
C TYR A 62 -6.35 -23.17 -0.57
N PRO A 63 -6.99 -24.21 0.00
CA PRO A 63 -8.00 -24.97 -0.72
C PRO A 63 -9.28 -24.13 -0.83
N PRO A 64 -9.99 -24.13 -1.99
CA PRO A 64 -11.32 -23.55 -2.08
C PRO A 64 -12.34 -24.44 -1.35
N ASP A 65 -13.47 -23.88 -0.96
CA ASP A 65 -14.59 -24.63 -0.40
C ASP A 65 -15.49 -25.20 -1.51
N SER A 66 -15.57 -24.50 -2.67
CA SER A 66 -16.25 -24.95 -3.88
C SER A 66 -15.61 -24.31 -5.12
N GLY A 67 -15.98 -24.81 -6.30
CA GLY A 67 -15.54 -24.30 -7.58
C GLY A 67 -14.90 -25.36 -8.47
N GLU A 68 -14.61 -24.96 -9.69
CA GLU A 68 -13.99 -25.81 -10.72
C GLU A 68 -12.83 -25.10 -11.38
N TRP A 69 -11.80 -25.87 -11.77
CA TRP A 69 -10.64 -25.35 -12.46
C TRP A 69 -10.44 -26.07 -13.78
N TYR A 70 -10.18 -25.30 -14.81
CA TYR A 70 -9.93 -25.78 -16.17
C TYR A 70 -8.59 -25.24 -16.66
N MET A 71 -7.78 -26.12 -17.26
CA MET A 71 -6.54 -25.78 -17.97
C MET A 71 -6.69 -26.25 -19.42
N HIS A 72 -6.49 -25.35 -20.38
CA HIS A 72 -6.68 -25.63 -21.81
C HIS A 72 -8.02 -26.31 -22.14
N GLY A 73 -9.10 -25.97 -21.42
CA GLY A 73 -10.43 -26.54 -21.56
C GLY A 73 -10.67 -27.85 -20.83
N GLU A 74 -9.66 -28.48 -20.25
CA GLU A 74 -9.78 -29.71 -19.48
C GLU A 74 -9.95 -29.41 -17.98
N LYS A 75 -10.90 -30.07 -17.34
CA LYS A 75 -11.11 -29.95 -15.91
C LYS A 75 -9.99 -30.62 -15.12
N VAL A 76 -9.33 -29.84 -14.26
CA VAL A 76 -8.24 -30.31 -13.40
C VAL A 76 -8.53 -30.02 -11.92
N PRO A 77 -7.99 -30.78 -10.96
CA PRO A 77 -8.15 -30.45 -9.55
C PRO A 77 -7.39 -29.17 -9.21
N PHE A 78 -7.80 -28.45 -8.16
CA PHE A 78 -7.02 -27.34 -7.62
C PHE A 78 -5.65 -27.79 -7.11
N PRO A 79 -4.57 -26.97 -7.28
CA PRO A 79 -3.26 -27.32 -6.74
C PRO A 79 -3.30 -27.32 -5.21
N ARG A 80 -2.51 -28.18 -4.58
CA ARG A 80 -2.42 -28.34 -3.13
C ARG A 80 -1.26 -27.54 -2.52
N ASN A 81 -0.36 -27.08 -3.37
CA ASN A 81 0.83 -26.31 -3.00
C ASN A 81 1.39 -25.57 -4.22
N PRO A 82 2.31 -24.60 -4.03
CA PRO A 82 2.91 -23.84 -5.13
C PRO A 82 3.68 -24.68 -6.16
N HIS A 83 4.24 -25.81 -5.75
CA HIS A 83 4.93 -26.72 -6.66
C HIS A 83 3.95 -27.40 -7.65
N GLU A 84 2.79 -27.85 -7.17
CA GLU A 84 1.74 -28.36 -8.05
C GLU A 84 1.17 -27.27 -8.96
N ALA A 85 1.09 -26.02 -8.49
CA ALA A 85 0.68 -24.89 -9.32
C ALA A 85 1.71 -24.62 -10.44
N ALA A 86 3.01 -24.65 -10.12
CA ALA A 86 4.07 -24.48 -11.10
C ALA A 86 4.06 -25.57 -12.18
N LYS A 87 3.82 -26.83 -11.81
CA LYS A 87 3.62 -27.93 -12.78
C LYS A 87 2.46 -27.68 -13.74
N ARG A 88 1.46 -26.91 -13.33
CA ARG A 88 0.32 -26.50 -14.16
C ARG A 88 0.54 -25.19 -14.89
N GLY A 89 1.72 -24.61 -14.79
CA GLY A 89 2.05 -23.40 -15.49
C GLY A 89 1.78 -22.11 -14.74
N ILE A 90 1.58 -22.16 -13.42
CA ILE A 90 1.20 -20.98 -12.62
C ILE A 90 2.22 -20.70 -11.54
N SER A 91 2.68 -19.45 -11.46
CA SER A 91 3.55 -18.96 -10.41
C SER A 91 3.11 -17.57 -9.93
N ILE A 92 3.62 -17.12 -8.79
CA ILE A 92 3.26 -15.84 -8.15
C ILE A 92 4.50 -15.07 -7.72
N VAL A 93 4.46 -13.77 -7.93
CA VAL A 93 5.37 -12.78 -7.37
C VAL A 93 4.58 -12.00 -6.32
N TYR A 94 4.97 -12.13 -5.05
CA TYR A 94 4.28 -11.50 -3.93
C TYR A 94 4.62 -10.01 -3.79
N GLN A 95 3.76 -9.28 -3.09
CA GLN A 95 3.94 -7.87 -2.74
C GLN A 95 5.17 -7.65 -1.85
N GLU A 96 5.34 -8.49 -0.82
CA GLU A 96 6.50 -8.43 0.06
C GLU A 96 7.77 -8.87 -0.68
N LYS A 97 8.94 -8.33 -0.27
CA LYS A 97 10.21 -8.62 -0.91
C LYS A 97 10.56 -10.11 -0.81
N GLY A 98 10.30 -10.86 -1.88
CA GLY A 98 10.74 -12.26 -2.05
C GLY A 98 12.22 -12.38 -2.43
N VAL A 99 12.98 -11.28 -2.47
CA VAL A 99 14.35 -11.21 -2.95
C VAL A 99 15.35 -11.48 -1.84
N VAL A 100 16.23 -12.46 -2.06
CA VAL A 100 17.36 -12.74 -1.15
C VAL A 100 18.56 -11.92 -1.62
N LEU A 101 18.78 -10.77 -0.97
CA LEU A 101 19.73 -9.74 -1.40
C LEU A 101 21.18 -10.20 -1.46
N CYS A 102 21.60 -11.15 -0.61
CA CYS A 102 22.97 -11.65 -0.55
C CYS A 102 23.30 -12.72 -1.60
N LEU A 103 22.35 -13.12 -2.43
CA LEU A 103 22.60 -14.05 -3.54
C LEU A 103 22.96 -13.31 -4.80
N LYS A 104 23.77 -13.96 -5.64
CA LYS A 104 23.98 -13.53 -7.03
C LYS A 104 22.73 -13.82 -7.87
N VAL A 105 22.55 -13.09 -8.97
CA VAL A 105 21.39 -13.21 -9.85
C VAL A 105 21.14 -14.66 -10.27
N TYR A 106 22.20 -15.36 -10.77
CA TYR A 106 22.04 -16.76 -11.18
C TYR A 106 21.67 -17.69 -10.01
N GLN A 107 22.15 -17.42 -8.80
CA GLN A 107 21.81 -18.19 -7.61
C GLN A 107 20.35 -17.95 -7.21
N PHE A 108 19.93 -16.68 -7.24
CA PHE A 108 18.56 -16.33 -6.91
C PHE A 108 17.55 -16.91 -7.90
N LEU A 109 17.83 -16.89 -9.20
CA LEU A 109 16.98 -17.48 -10.24
C LEU A 109 16.72 -18.97 -9.99
N PHE A 110 17.74 -19.74 -9.63
CA PHE A 110 17.63 -21.20 -9.45
C PHE A 110 17.49 -21.65 -8.00
N LEU A 111 17.30 -20.73 -7.06
CA LEU A 111 17.10 -21.03 -5.65
C LEU A 111 15.90 -21.97 -5.45
N GLY A 112 16.16 -23.16 -4.87
CA GLY A 112 15.19 -24.23 -4.66
C GLY A 112 15.08 -25.23 -5.82
N TYR A 113 15.86 -25.05 -6.90
CA TYR A 113 15.90 -25.93 -8.09
C TYR A 113 17.32 -26.37 -8.44
N GLU A 114 18.25 -26.31 -7.48
CA GLU A 114 19.66 -26.64 -7.64
C GLU A 114 19.85 -28.12 -8.04
N GLU A 115 18.93 -29.01 -7.66
CA GLU A 115 18.97 -30.43 -8.03
C GLU A 115 18.95 -30.64 -9.55
N LYS A 116 18.27 -29.78 -10.31
CA LYS A 116 18.24 -29.81 -11.78
C LYS A 116 19.60 -29.50 -12.43
N TYR A 117 20.52 -28.95 -11.64
CA TYR A 117 21.87 -28.58 -12.04
C TYR A 117 22.93 -29.39 -11.31
N THR A 118 22.55 -30.43 -10.56
CA THR A 118 23.47 -31.24 -9.77
C THR A 118 23.76 -32.56 -10.54
N ASN A 119 25.01 -32.78 -10.86
CA ASN A 119 25.49 -34.06 -11.41
C ASN A 119 26.20 -34.82 -10.30
N PHE A 120 25.67 -36.01 -9.90
CA PHE A 120 26.11 -36.78 -8.74
C PHE A 120 26.13 -35.97 -7.44
N THR A 121 27.23 -35.34 -7.11
CA THR A 121 27.40 -34.55 -5.87
C THR A 121 27.88 -33.14 -6.13
N ARG A 122 28.01 -32.73 -7.41
CA ARG A 122 28.56 -31.40 -7.76
C ARG A 122 27.56 -30.55 -8.52
N LEU A 123 27.37 -29.33 -8.04
CA LEU A 123 26.57 -28.32 -8.71
C LEU A 123 27.29 -27.78 -9.95
N ASN A 124 26.61 -27.79 -11.10
CA ASN A 124 27.12 -27.27 -12.35
C ASN A 124 26.84 -25.76 -12.46
N ILE A 125 27.67 -24.96 -11.77
CA ILE A 125 27.55 -23.50 -11.72
C ILE A 125 27.64 -22.87 -13.12
N ASN A 126 28.50 -23.40 -13.99
CA ASN A 126 28.68 -22.88 -15.35
C ASN A 126 27.39 -23.03 -16.18
N LYS A 127 26.68 -24.16 -16.03
CA LYS A 127 25.38 -24.38 -16.68
C LYS A 127 24.34 -23.43 -16.11
N MET A 128 24.29 -23.25 -14.79
CA MET A 128 23.38 -22.28 -14.15
C MET A 128 23.57 -20.87 -14.69
N LYS A 129 24.83 -20.41 -14.75
CA LYS A 129 25.14 -19.06 -15.28
C LYS A 129 24.73 -18.90 -16.73
N LYS A 130 25.00 -19.91 -17.56
CA LYS A 130 24.64 -19.90 -18.99
C LYS A 130 23.12 -19.85 -19.18
N ASP A 131 22.37 -20.67 -18.43
CA ASP A 131 20.92 -20.71 -18.53
C ASP A 131 20.30 -19.42 -17.95
N ALA A 132 20.87 -18.85 -16.87
CA ALA A 132 20.49 -17.54 -16.35
C ALA A 132 20.70 -16.42 -17.38
N ALA A 133 21.88 -16.34 -17.99
CA ALA A 133 22.18 -15.32 -18.99
C ALA A 133 21.22 -15.40 -20.18
N ARG A 134 20.97 -16.60 -20.68
CA ARG A 134 20.00 -16.83 -21.77
C ARG A 134 18.60 -16.38 -21.40
N MET A 135 18.16 -16.65 -20.17
CA MET A 135 16.85 -16.23 -19.66
C MET A 135 16.71 -14.72 -19.58
N LEU A 136 17.73 -14.05 -19.03
CA LEU A 136 17.75 -12.59 -18.92
C LEU A 136 17.75 -11.91 -20.30
N GLU A 137 18.53 -12.45 -21.25
CA GLU A 137 18.55 -11.99 -22.64
C GLU A 137 17.19 -12.15 -23.32
N GLU A 138 16.54 -13.32 -23.17
CA GLU A 138 15.20 -13.60 -23.72
C GLU A 138 14.13 -12.64 -23.16
N LEU A 139 14.23 -12.27 -21.89
CA LEU A 139 13.29 -11.39 -21.22
C LEU A 139 13.71 -9.91 -21.26
N HIS A 140 14.76 -9.58 -22.01
CA HIS A 140 15.30 -8.22 -22.15
C HIS A 140 15.67 -7.55 -20.82
N ILE A 141 16.17 -8.33 -19.85
CA ILE A 141 16.61 -7.84 -18.54
C ILE A 141 18.12 -7.58 -18.59
N ASN A 142 18.49 -6.31 -18.55
CA ASN A 142 19.89 -5.90 -18.61
C ASN A 142 20.55 -5.91 -17.23
N CYS A 143 21.08 -7.05 -16.82
CA CYS A 143 21.93 -7.16 -15.63
C CYS A 143 22.94 -8.31 -15.77
N ASP A 144 24.04 -8.23 -15.02
CA ASP A 144 25.05 -9.29 -14.98
C ASP A 144 24.58 -10.42 -14.03
N VAL A 145 24.64 -11.65 -14.51
CA VAL A 145 24.29 -12.85 -13.73
C VAL A 145 25.18 -13.05 -12.49
N GLU A 146 26.36 -12.48 -12.49
CA GLU A 146 27.32 -12.52 -11.37
C GLU A 146 27.11 -11.40 -10.34
N SER A 147 26.33 -10.37 -10.66
CA SER A 147 26.00 -9.31 -9.72
C SER A 147 25.19 -9.84 -8.55
N PHE A 148 25.41 -9.29 -7.37
CA PHE A 148 24.55 -9.57 -6.22
C PHE A 148 23.21 -8.84 -6.36
N MET A 149 22.14 -9.44 -5.84
CA MET A 149 20.81 -8.84 -5.90
C MET A 149 20.75 -7.46 -5.24
N TYR A 150 21.53 -7.19 -4.17
CA TYR A 150 21.58 -5.88 -3.51
C TYR A 150 22.25 -4.79 -4.38
N GLU A 151 23.03 -5.14 -5.40
CA GLU A 151 23.70 -4.19 -6.32
C GLU A 151 22.74 -3.67 -7.39
N LEU A 152 21.62 -4.37 -7.63
CA LEU A 152 20.66 -4.02 -8.65
C LEU A 152 19.68 -2.95 -8.13
N SER A 153 19.23 -2.08 -9.03
CA SER A 153 18.10 -1.19 -8.72
C SER A 153 16.82 -1.99 -8.44
N TYR A 154 15.93 -1.42 -7.67
CA TYR A 154 14.69 -2.12 -7.30
C TYR A 154 13.86 -2.60 -8.52
N PRO A 155 13.67 -1.81 -9.59
CA PRO A 155 12.99 -2.28 -10.79
C PRO A 155 13.64 -3.53 -11.40
N ILE A 156 14.98 -3.54 -11.50
CA ILE A 156 15.72 -4.69 -12.04
C ILE A 156 15.58 -5.91 -11.11
N GLN A 157 15.63 -5.72 -9.78
CA GLN A 157 15.36 -6.80 -8.81
C GLN A 157 13.98 -7.41 -9.06
N LYS A 158 12.96 -6.57 -9.28
CA LYS A 158 11.58 -7.04 -9.54
C LYS A 158 11.48 -7.79 -10.87
N MET A 159 12.15 -7.32 -11.91
CA MET A 159 12.22 -8.03 -13.20
C MET A 159 12.91 -9.40 -13.07
N VAL A 160 13.97 -9.51 -12.30
CA VAL A 160 14.65 -10.79 -12.01
C VAL A 160 13.73 -11.71 -11.18
N GLU A 161 12.92 -11.17 -10.27
CA GLU A 161 11.92 -11.94 -9.52
C GLU A 161 10.83 -12.51 -10.45
N ILE A 162 10.37 -11.72 -11.42
CA ILE A 162 9.42 -12.16 -12.46
C ILE A 162 10.06 -13.22 -13.34
N ALA A 163 11.31 -13.02 -13.78
CA ALA A 163 12.07 -14.00 -14.54
C ALA A 163 12.17 -15.33 -13.79
N LYS A 164 12.44 -15.30 -12.48
CA LYS A 164 12.43 -16.49 -11.63
C LYS A 164 11.07 -17.19 -11.65
N ALA A 165 9.96 -16.45 -11.53
CA ALA A 165 8.62 -17.04 -11.57
C ALA A 165 8.33 -17.74 -12.91
N ILE A 166 8.72 -17.15 -14.04
CA ILE A 166 8.62 -17.75 -15.37
C ILE A 166 9.52 -18.99 -15.47
N MET A 167 10.73 -18.91 -14.97
CA MET A 167 11.71 -20.00 -15.00
C MET A 167 11.24 -21.20 -14.18
N ILE A 168 10.67 -20.98 -12.99
CA ILE A 168 10.10 -22.04 -12.15
C ILE A 168 9.06 -22.83 -12.94
N VAL A 169 8.13 -22.14 -13.61
CA VAL A 169 7.13 -22.79 -14.45
C VAL A 169 7.78 -23.62 -15.55
N ARG A 170 8.75 -23.06 -16.27
CA ARG A 170 9.46 -23.79 -17.35
C ARG A 170 10.24 -25.00 -16.87
N LEU A 171 10.81 -24.95 -15.68
CA LEU A 171 11.53 -26.10 -15.09
C LEU A 171 10.59 -27.21 -14.62
N GLU A 172 9.37 -26.88 -14.24
CA GLU A 172 8.37 -27.83 -13.77
C GLU A 172 7.54 -28.44 -14.91
N GLN A 173 7.41 -27.74 -16.04
CA GLN A 173 6.74 -28.22 -17.22
C GLN A 173 7.76 -28.92 -18.14
N GLU A 174 7.53 -30.17 -18.48
CA GLU A 174 8.40 -30.94 -19.39
C GLU A 174 8.29 -30.46 -20.85
N ASP A 175 7.29 -29.61 -21.16
CA ASP A 175 7.02 -29.09 -22.50
C ASP A 175 7.49 -27.63 -22.64
N ASN A 176 8.44 -27.39 -23.55
CA ASN A 176 9.01 -26.06 -23.84
C ASN A 176 8.01 -25.08 -24.47
N ASN A 177 6.81 -25.51 -24.84
CA ASN A 177 5.75 -24.66 -25.42
C ASN A 177 4.62 -24.33 -24.44
N ALA A 178 4.74 -24.74 -23.19
CA ALA A 178 3.72 -24.53 -22.19
C ALA A 178 3.58 -23.04 -21.85
N THR A 179 2.35 -22.55 -21.81
CA THR A 179 2.04 -21.15 -21.52
C THR A 179 2.09 -20.92 -20.01
N SER A 180 2.91 -19.97 -19.59
CA SER A 180 3.02 -19.58 -18.18
C SER A 180 1.99 -18.53 -17.82
N VAL A 181 1.33 -18.67 -16.67
CA VAL A 181 0.50 -17.65 -16.04
C VAL A 181 1.21 -17.14 -14.79
N ILE A 182 1.63 -15.90 -14.81
CA ILE A 182 2.36 -15.28 -13.70
C ILE A 182 1.46 -14.29 -12.99
N ILE A 183 1.24 -14.51 -11.71
CA ILE A 183 0.47 -13.62 -10.85
C ILE A 183 1.42 -12.58 -10.25
N LEU A 184 1.09 -11.31 -10.41
CA LEU A 184 1.84 -10.17 -9.87
C LEU A 184 0.97 -9.47 -8.83
N ASP A 185 1.32 -9.62 -7.55
CA ASP A 185 0.58 -9.00 -6.44
C ASP A 185 1.23 -7.67 -6.05
N GLU A 186 0.61 -6.55 -6.44
CA GLU A 186 1.05 -5.16 -6.21
C GLU A 186 2.54 -4.91 -6.52
N PRO A 187 3.04 -5.24 -7.73
CA PRO A 187 4.47 -5.22 -8.01
C PRO A 187 5.07 -3.80 -8.10
N THR A 188 4.24 -2.77 -8.15
CA THR A 188 4.62 -1.37 -8.42
C THR A 188 4.60 -0.46 -7.19
N ALA A 189 4.07 -0.92 -6.05
CA ALA A 189 3.83 -0.10 -4.87
C ALA A 189 5.02 0.79 -4.43
N PRO A 190 6.30 0.33 -4.46
CA PRO A 190 7.44 1.16 -4.03
C PRO A 190 8.16 1.89 -5.16
N LEU A 191 7.61 1.88 -6.40
CA LEU A 191 8.29 2.44 -7.57
C LEU A 191 7.87 3.89 -7.84
N SER A 192 8.83 4.71 -8.30
CA SER A 192 8.54 6.01 -8.89
C SER A 192 7.77 5.88 -10.21
N ILE A 193 7.16 6.96 -10.69
CA ILE A 193 6.38 6.96 -11.95
C ILE A 193 7.23 6.48 -13.15
N GLU A 194 8.49 6.90 -13.24
CA GLU A 194 9.39 6.50 -14.33
C GLU A 194 9.74 5.02 -14.24
N GLU A 195 10.09 4.53 -13.05
CA GLU A 195 10.40 3.12 -12.81
C GLU A 195 9.21 2.19 -13.09
N ARG A 196 7.98 2.64 -12.79
CA ARG A 196 6.74 1.92 -13.14
C ARG A 196 6.60 1.76 -14.64
N ARG A 197 6.79 2.84 -15.40
CA ARG A 197 6.73 2.80 -16.87
C ARG A 197 7.74 1.82 -17.46
N ASP A 198 8.95 1.77 -16.93
CA ASP A 198 9.98 0.85 -17.43
C ASP A 198 9.64 -0.61 -17.08
N LEU A 199 9.13 -0.87 -15.88
CA LEU A 199 8.62 -2.19 -15.52
C LEU A 199 7.49 -2.63 -16.46
N PHE A 200 6.53 -1.75 -16.74
CA PHE A 200 5.41 -2.07 -17.64
C PHE A 200 5.83 -2.33 -19.08
N LYS A 201 6.77 -1.54 -19.62
CA LYS A 201 7.36 -1.82 -20.94
C LYS A 201 7.94 -3.24 -20.99
N SER A 202 8.68 -3.62 -19.96
CA SER A 202 9.26 -4.95 -19.85
C SER A 202 8.19 -6.05 -19.74
N LEU A 203 7.11 -5.82 -18.98
CA LEU A 203 5.99 -6.77 -18.88
C LEU A 203 5.26 -6.96 -20.22
N ILE A 204 5.07 -5.88 -21.00
CA ILE A 204 4.48 -5.96 -22.35
C ILE A 204 5.37 -6.79 -23.29
N GLU A 205 6.70 -6.66 -23.19
CA GLU A 205 7.62 -7.49 -23.96
C GLU A 205 7.58 -8.95 -23.50
N MET A 206 7.55 -9.21 -22.19
CA MET A 206 7.45 -10.54 -21.58
C MET A 206 6.10 -11.22 -21.87
N LYS A 207 5.05 -10.46 -22.18
CA LYS A 207 3.72 -10.97 -22.57
C LYS A 207 3.77 -11.98 -23.73
N LYS A 208 4.79 -11.89 -24.59
CA LYS A 208 5.02 -12.87 -25.67
C LYS A 208 5.35 -14.27 -25.12
N ASN A 209 5.88 -14.35 -23.92
CA ASN A 209 6.38 -15.55 -23.28
C ASN A 209 5.50 -16.05 -22.12
N ALA A 210 4.62 -15.19 -21.57
CA ALA A 210 3.76 -15.50 -20.44
C ALA A 210 2.49 -14.64 -20.46
N SER A 211 1.44 -15.12 -19.81
CA SER A 211 0.26 -14.31 -19.49
C SER A 211 0.34 -13.85 -18.04
N PHE A 212 -0.22 -12.68 -17.74
CA PHE A 212 -0.10 -12.07 -16.41
C PHE A 212 -1.45 -11.80 -15.78
N ILE A 213 -1.57 -12.10 -14.49
CA ILE A 213 -2.65 -11.61 -13.64
C ILE A 213 -2.05 -10.51 -12.78
N PHE A 214 -2.41 -9.27 -13.08
CA PHE A 214 -1.89 -8.08 -12.42
C PHE A 214 -2.87 -7.60 -11.36
N VAL A 215 -2.50 -7.75 -10.09
CA VAL A 215 -3.29 -7.27 -8.96
C VAL A 215 -2.76 -5.89 -8.55
N SER A 216 -3.60 -4.87 -8.62
CA SER A 216 -3.25 -3.51 -8.21
C SER A 216 -4.47 -2.78 -7.68
N HIS A 217 -4.24 -1.78 -6.84
CA HIS A 217 -5.26 -0.81 -6.42
C HIS A 217 -5.08 0.54 -7.13
N ILE A 218 -4.06 0.68 -7.98
CA ILE A 218 -3.74 1.91 -8.72
C ILE A 218 -4.48 1.89 -10.06
N ILE A 219 -5.61 2.60 -10.13
CA ILE A 219 -6.52 2.60 -11.29
C ILE A 219 -5.81 2.98 -12.60
N PRO A 220 -5.03 4.09 -12.69
CA PRO A 220 -4.34 4.47 -13.93
C PRO A 220 -3.45 3.36 -14.50
N GLU A 221 -2.71 2.65 -13.63
CA GLU A 221 -1.83 1.55 -14.07
C GLU A 221 -2.63 0.41 -14.71
N VAL A 222 -3.70 0.00 -14.05
CA VAL A 222 -4.53 -1.10 -14.55
C VAL A 222 -5.16 -0.75 -15.88
N MET A 223 -5.62 0.49 -16.04
CA MET A 223 -6.23 0.97 -17.28
C MET A 223 -5.23 1.09 -18.44
N GLU A 224 -3.98 1.47 -18.15
CA GLU A 224 -2.95 1.67 -19.18
C GLU A 224 -2.33 0.36 -19.66
N PHE A 225 -2.16 -0.63 -18.74
CA PHE A 225 -1.29 -1.78 -19.01
C PHE A 225 -1.99 -3.14 -19.09
N THR A 226 -3.30 -3.22 -18.87
CA THR A 226 -4.03 -4.49 -18.96
C THR A 226 -4.90 -4.56 -20.22
N ASP A 227 -5.17 -5.76 -20.70
CA ASP A 227 -6.08 -6.00 -21.81
C ASP A 227 -7.53 -6.05 -21.33
N ARG A 228 -7.72 -6.55 -20.10
CA ARG A 228 -9.03 -6.76 -19.49
C ARG A 228 -8.92 -6.52 -17.99
N ILE A 229 -10.00 -5.99 -17.40
CA ILE A 229 -10.05 -5.69 -15.96
C ILE A 229 -11.22 -6.46 -15.34
N GLN A 230 -10.94 -7.17 -14.26
CA GLN A 230 -11.96 -7.79 -13.41
C GLN A 230 -12.02 -7.07 -12.07
N VAL A 231 -13.22 -6.62 -11.70
CA VAL A 231 -13.46 -5.92 -10.44
C VAL A 231 -14.05 -6.88 -9.43
N LEU A 232 -13.35 -7.02 -8.29
CA LEU A 232 -13.83 -7.76 -7.13
C LEU A 232 -14.33 -6.79 -6.06
N ARG A 233 -15.49 -7.08 -5.46
CA ARG A 233 -16.03 -6.38 -4.31
C ARG A 233 -16.80 -7.35 -3.42
N ASP A 234 -16.55 -7.29 -2.11
CA ASP A 234 -17.20 -8.16 -1.10
C ASP A 234 -17.15 -9.65 -1.46
N GLY A 235 -16.01 -10.10 -1.97
CA GLY A 235 -15.79 -11.49 -2.38
C GLY A 235 -16.48 -11.91 -3.69
N LYS A 236 -17.03 -10.98 -4.48
CA LYS A 236 -17.76 -11.26 -5.73
C LYS A 236 -17.15 -10.50 -6.91
N THR A 237 -17.27 -11.07 -8.11
CA THR A 237 -17.03 -10.31 -9.34
C THR A 237 -18.22 -9.40 -9.62
N VAL A 238 -17.98 -8.08 -9.63
CA VAL A 238 -19.03 -7.06 -9.86
C VAL A 238 -19.01 -6.49 -11.27
N ALA A 239 -17.85 -6.49 -11.93
CA ALA A 239 -17.71 -6.06 -13.32
C ALA A 239 -16.50 -6.74 -13.98
N ILE A 240 -16.56 -6.86 -15.31
CA ILE A 240 -15.45 -7.26 -16.17
C ILE A 240 -15.46 -6.32 -17.37
N TYR A 241 -14.33 -5.65 -17.61
CA TYR A 241 -14.15 -4.72 -18.72
C TYR A 241 -13.11 -5.27 -19.70
N ASP A 242 -13.42 -5.26 -20.99
CA ASP A 242 -12.50 -5.60 -22.09
C ASP A 242 -12.06 -4.29 -22.74
N LEU A 243 -10.84 -3.84 -22.43
CA LEU A 243 -10.33 -2.54 -22.86
C LEU A 243 -10.09 -2.46 -24.37
N SER A 244 -10.10 -3.60 -25.07
CA SER A 244 -10.04 -3.64 -26.55
C SER A 244 -11.40 -3.34 -27.21
N LYS A 245 -12.51 -3.56 -26.46
CA LYS A 245 -13.87 -3.46 -26.99
C LYS A 245 -14.64 -2.24 -26.47
N GLU A 246 -14.30 -1.77 -25.28
CA GLU A 246 -15.02 -0.68 -24.63
C GLU A 246 -14.05 0.36 -24.05
N LYS A 247 -14.45 1.61 -24.13
CA LYS A 247 -13.73 2.71 -23.49
C LYS A 247 -14.39 2.98 -22.15
N ILE A 248 -13.65 2.74 -21.08
CA ILE A 248 -14.07 3.08 -19.73
C ILE A 248 -13.23 4.26 -19.22
N THR A 249 -13.78 5.02 -18.29
CA THR A 249 -13.05 6.08 -17.58
C THR A 249 -12.55 5.58 -16.23
N GLU A 250 -11.58 6.28 -15.65
CA GLU A 250 -11.14 6.01 -14.28
C GLU A 250 -12.32 6.11 -13.30
N GLU A 251 -13.24 7.03 -13.54
CA GLU A 251 -14.44 7.22 -12.73
C GLU A 251 -15.38 6.01 -12.81
N ASP A 252 -15.55 5.40 -13.99
CA ASP A 252 -16.38 4.20 -14.14
C ASP A 252 -15.79 3.02 -13.38
N LEU A 253 -14.47 2.84 -13.47
CA LEU A 253 -13.77 1.79 -12.75
C LEU A 253 -13.81 2.04 -11.24
N PHE A 254 -13.62 3.27 -10.80
CA PHE A 254 -13.75 3.67 -9.41
C PHE A 254 -15.17 3.38 -8.86
N LYS A 255 -16.22 3.75 -9.62
CA LYS A 255 -17.64 3.44 -9.28
C LYS A 255 -17.87 1.94 -9.11
N ALA A 256 -17.28 1.13 -9.97
CA ALA A 256 -17.42 -0.33 -9.89
C ALA A 256 -16.72 -0.89 -8.63
N ILE A 257 -15.55 -0.36 -8.27
CA ILE A 257 -14.78 -0.78 -7.09
C ILE A 257 -15.54 -0.43 -5.81
N VAL A 258 -15.96 0.82 -5.66
CA VAL A 258 -16.53 1.36 -4.41
C VAL A 258 -18.04 1.08 -4.27
N GLY A 259 -18.78 1.04 -5.39
CA GLY A 259 -20.23 0.82 -5.40
C GLY A 259 -21.09 2.08 -5.31
N LYS A 260 -22.37 1.95 -5.59
CA LYS A 260 -23.31 3.09 -5.71
C LYS A 260 -23.62 3.84 -4.41
N GLY A 261 -23.19 3.36 -3.25
CA GLY A 261 -23.56 3.95 -1.95
C GLY A 261 -22.63 5.02 -1.41
N SER A 262 -21.38 5.11 -1.91
CA SER A 262 -20.35 6.01 -1.36
C SER A 262 -20.09 7.26 -2.21
N MET A 263 -20.73 7.41 -3.37
CA MET A 263 -20.52 8.57 -4.24
C MET A 263 -21.34 9.82 -3.91
N GLU A 264 -22.40 9.72 -3.10
CA GLU A 264 -23.23 10.89 -2.74
C GLU A 264 -22.75 11.62 -1.48
N GLN A 265 -21.80 11.08 -0.76
CA GLN A 265 -21.01 11.89 0.15
C GLN A 265 -19.90 12.59 -0.65
N SER A 266 -20.31 13.50 -1.57
CA SER A 266 -19.47 14.65 -1.89
C SER A 266 -18.94 15.12 -0.55
N TYR A 267 -17.64 14.97 -0.30
CA TYR A 267 -17.01 15.75 0.75
C TYR A 267 -17.48 17.19 0.48
N LYS A 268 -18.49 17.62 1.22
CA LYS A 268 -18.88 19.00 1.23
C LYS A 268 -17.57 19.70 1.57
N THR A 269 -16.96 20.29 0.56
CA THR A 269 -15.85 21.22 0.76
C THR A 269 -16.33 22.11 1.88
N GLY A 270 -15.80 21.82 3.08
CA GLY A 270 -16.27 22.47 4.28
C GLY A 270 -16.21 23.95 3.98
N ILE A 271 -17.31 24.65 4.27
CA ILE A 271 -17.41 26.09 4.12
C ILE A 271 -16.06 26.66 4.53
N LYS A 272 -15.33 27.27 3.57
CA LYS A 272 -14.04 27.92 3.82
C LYS A 272 -14.23 28.89 4.99
N LYS A 273 -13.95 28.45 6.21
CA LYS A 273 -13.86 29.32 7.34
C LYS A 273 -12.56 30.09 7.16
N GLU A 274 -12.63 31.40 6.99
CA GLU A 274 -11.42 32.22 7.09
C GLU A 274 -10.70 31.83 8.38
N ILE A 275 -9.48 31.33 8.24
CA ILE A 275 -8.67 30.90 9.38
C ILE A 275 -8.10 32.16 10.01
N THR A 276 -8.86 32.72 10.93
CA THR A 276 -8.49 33.93 11.69
C THR A 276 -7.79 33.61 13.03
N GLY A 277 -7.47 32.32 13.26
CA GLY A 277 -6.85 31.81 14.47
C GLY A 277 -5.46 32.41 14.74
N GLU A 278 -5.05 32.44 16.01
CA GLU A 278 -3.68 32.78 16.42
C GLU A 278 -2.65 31.81 15.82
N VAL A 279 -1.42 32.28 15.60
CA VAL A 279 -0.30 31.44 15.16
C VAL A 279 0.09 30.52 16.32
N ILE A 280 -0.08 29.20 16.10
CA ILE A 280 0.22 28.18 17.11
C ILE A 280 1.61 27.58 16.92
N LEU A 281 2.13 27.60 15.68
CA LEU A 281 3.48 27.17 15.33
C LEU A 281 4.04 28.09 14.24
N SER A 282 5.28 28.54 14.41
CA SER A 282 6.03 29.23 13.35
C SER A 282 7.44 28.68 13.23
N ALA A 283 7.91 28.63 11.99
CA ALA A 283 9.28 28.32 11.62
C ALA A 283 9.86 29.51 10.88
N GLU A 284 11.06 29.94 11.25
CA GLU A 284 11.77 31.06 10.63
C GLU A 284 13.17 30.62 10.21
N ASN A 285 13.45 30.70 8.91
CA ASN A 285 14.74 30.39 8.27
C ASN A 285 15.32 29.03 8.71
N MET A 286 14.44 28.05 8.92
CA MET A 286 14.87 26.73 9.34
C MET A 286 15.70 26.06 8.24
N THR A 287 16.84 25.52 8.64
CA THR A 287 17.76 24.81 7.75
C THR A 287 18.22 23.50 8.39
N LYS A 288 18.16 22.43 7.61
CA LYS A 288 18.82 21.16 7.89
C LYS A 288 19.70 20.79 6.70
N LYS A 289 21.02 20.89 6.88
CA LYS A 289 22.01 20.64 5.81
C LYS A 289 21.79 19.26 5.18
N GLY A 290 21.75 19.23 3.86
CA GLY A 290 21.52 18.00 3.08
C GLY A 290 20.04 17.68 2.83
N TYR A 291 19.07 18.39 3.45
CA TYR A 291 17.65 18.10 3.33
C TYR A 291 16.81 19.33 2.94
N TYR A 292 16.86 20.42 3.74
CA TYR A 292 16.09 21.63 3.44
C TYR A 292 16.82 22.90 3.90
N TYR A 293 16.53 24.03 3.28
CA TYR A 293 17.22 25.30 3.46
C TYR A 293 16.26 26.46 3.51
N ASP A 294 16.41 27.34 4.51
CA ASP A 294 15.74 28.62 4.62
C ASP A 294 14.19 28.51 4.56
N VAL A 295 13.67 27.51 5.27
CA VAL A 295 12.24 27.21 5.29
C VAL A 295 11.57 28.04 6.37
N SER A 296 10.57 28.86 5.96
CA SER A 296 9.77 29.70 6.86
C SER A 296 8.29 29.50 6.59
N PHE A 297 7.51 29.25 7.65
CA PHE A 297 6.06 29.09 7.57
C PHE A 297 5.38 29.34 8.92
N GLU A 298 4.08 29.59 8.87
CA GLU A 298 3.21 29.70 10.04
C GLU A 298 2.05 28.71 9.93
N LEU A 299 1.67 28.12 11.05
CA LEU A 299 0.47 27.31 11.22
C LEU A 299 -0.46 28.00 12.22
N ARG A 300 -1.71 28.23 11.83
CA ARG A 300 -2.72 28.84 12.67
C ARG A 300 -3.56 27.77 13.39
N LYS A 301 -4.19 28.18 14.48
CA LYS A 301 -5.06 27.28 15.26
C LYS A 301 -6.25 26.79 14.42
N GLY A 302 -6.42 25.47 14.37
CA GLY A 302 -7.46 24.80 13.59
C GLY A 302 -7.15 24.71 12.08
N GLU A 303 -5.97 25.18 11.63
CA GLU A 303 -5.52 25.08 10.25
C GLU A 303 -4.92 23.70 9.95
N CYS A 304 -5.19 23.16 8.77
CA CYS A 304 -4.46 22.03 8.20
C CYS A 304 -3.57 22.54 7.06
N MET A 305 -2.26 22.48 7.24
CA MET A 305 -1.26 22.88 6.27
C MET A 305 -0.62 21.67 5.63
N GLY A 306 -0.65 21.60 4.30
CA GLY A 306 0.07 20.58 3.53
C GLY A 306 1.51 21.01 3.25
N VAL A 307 2.43 20.04 3.23
CA VAL A 307 3.80 20.21 2.73
C VAL A 307 4.00 19.21 1.59
N PHE A 308 3.87 19.68 0.37
CA PHE A 308 3.88 18.87 -0.85
C PHE A 308 5.17 19.07 -1.66
N GLY A 309 5.67 18.01 -2.25
CA GLY A 309 6.84 18.05 -3.13
C GLY A 309 7.27 16.64 -3.57
N PRO A 310 8.17 16.55 -4.57
CA PRO A 310 8.68 15.27 -5.03
C PRO A 310 9.45 14.52 -3.94
N ALA A 311 9.69 13.23 -4.15
CA ALA A 311 10.53 12.44 -3.28
C ALA A 311 11.93 13.09 -3.14
N GLY A 312 12.46 13.15 -1.92
CA GLY A 312 13.74 13.82 -1.65
C GLY A 312 13.70 15.35 -1.61
N SER A 313 12.53 15.96 -1.71
CA SER A 313 12.37 17.44 -1.59
C SER A 313 12.63 18.00 -0.20
N GLY A 314 12.73 17.16 0.84
CA GLY A 314 12.86 17.57 2.23
C GLY A 314 11.53 17.69 2.99
N LYS A 315 10.40 17.31 2.38
CA LYS A 315 9.05 17.40 2.99
C LYS A 315 8.94 16.58 4.28
N SER A 316 9.38 15.32 4.26
CA SER A 316 9.36 14.43 5.44
C SER A 316 10.34 14.89 6.51
N GLU A 317 11.49 15.44 6.14
CA GLU A 317 12.46 15.95 7.09
C GLU A 317 11.96 17.18 7.84
N ILE A 318 11.14 18.02 7.22
CA ILE A 318 10.51 19.17 7.88
C ILE A 318 9.53 18.69 8.95
N ILE A 319 8.62 17.77 8.62
CA ILE A 319 7.66 17.27 9.61
C ILE A 319 8.37 16.53 10.75
N ASN A 320 9.41 15.75 10.44
CA ASN A 320 10.23 15.05 11.42
C ASN A 320 11.04 16.02 12.31
N THR A 321 11.43 17.17 11.78
CA THR A 321 12.08 18.23 12.56
C THR A 321 11.08 18.88 13.54
N VAL A 322 9.87 19.17 13.10
CA VAL A 322 8.82 19.69 13.98
C VAL A 322 8.46 18.69 15.07
N ALA A 323 8.44 17.39 14.76
CA ALA A 323 8.24 16.30 15.72
C ALA A 323 9.40 16.14 16.74
N GLY A 324 10.59 16.69 16.43
CA GLY A 324 11.80 16.52 17.24
C GLY A 324 12.51 15.18 17.01
N ILE A 325 12.19 14.48 15.93
CA ILE A 325 12.88 13.25 15.50
C ILE A 325 14.22 13.60 14.87
N ILE A 326 14.25 14.66 14.06
CA ILE A 326 15.45 15.21 13.43
C ILE A 326 15.76 16.58 14.07
N ASN A 327 17.04 16.87 14.26
CA ASN A 327 17.48 18.19 14.74
C ASN A 327 17.69 19.12 13.54
N PHE A 328 17.32 20.39 13.67
CA PHE A 328 17.70 21.41 12.68
C PHE A 328 19.04 22.07 13.04
N ASP A 329 19.71 22.65 12.03
CA ASP A 329 21.04 23.24 12.19
C ASP A 329 20.99 24.76 12.40
N GLN A 330 20.02 25.44 11.75
CA GLN A 330 19.83 26.90 11.84
C GLN A 330 18.33 27.24 11.84
N GLY A 331 18.00 28.45 12.28
CA GLY A 331 16.65 28.98 12.30
C GLY A 331 15.99 28.91 13.68
N ILE A 332 14.72 29.27 13.72
CA ILE A 332 13.92 29.35 14.95
C ILE A 332 12.63 28.55 14.71
N LEU A 333 12.25 27.74 15.69
CA LEU A 333 10.95 27.09 15.74
C LEU A 333 10.22 27.51 17.00
N VAL A 334 9.07 28.14 16.85
CA VAL A 334 8.22 28.59 17.96
C VAL A 334 6.98 27.73 18.04
N VAL A 335 6.68 27.20 19.22
CA VAL A 335 5.49 26.41 19.49
C VAL A 335 4.72 27.06 20.63
N LYS A 336 3.50 27.53 20.38
CA LYS A 336 2.64 28.19 21.35
C LYS A 336 3.38 29.36 22.03
N GLY A 337 4.04 30.20 21.23
CA GLY A 337 4.80 31.37 21.71
C GLY A 337 6.12 31.07 22.43
N GLN A 338 6.55 29.81 22.48
CA GLN A 338 7.79 29.40 23.13
C GLN A 338 8.79 28.82 22.14
N ASN A 339 10.02 29.29 22.17
CA ASN A 339 11.09 28.75 21.33
C ASN A 339 11.34 27.29 21.65
N ALA A 340 11.36 26.47 20.62
CA ALA A 340 11.73 25.07 20.72
C ALA A 340 13.22 24.90 20.43
N LYS A 341 13.91 24.10 21.24
CA LYS A 341 15.36 23.88 21.05
C LYS A 341 15.60 23.00 19.81
N ALA A 342 16.69 23.27 19.07
CA ALA A 342 17.07 22.51 17.89
C ALA A 342 17.23 21.00 18.18
N LYS A 343 17.75 20.66 19.37
CA LYS A 343 17.92 19.28 19.86
C LYS A 343 16.90 18.94 20.94
N GLU A 344 15.62 19.11 20.66
CA GLU A 344 14.55 18.78 21.60
C GLU A 344 13.92 17.44 21.24
N ALA A 345 13.99 16.48 22.17
CA ALA A 345 13.50 15.12 21.96
C ALA A 345 11.97 15.06 21.75
N PRO A 346 11.43 14.05 21.01
CA PRO A 346 10.01 13.93 20.68
C PRO A 346 9.06 13.97 21.90
N HIS A 347 9.44 13.35 23.04
CA HIS A 347 8.60 13.37 24.24
C HIS A 347 8.39 14.79 24.82
N LYS A 348 9.35 15.71 24.61
CA LYS A 348 9.20 17.12 24.99
C LYS A 348 8.29 17.87 24.03
N ARG A 349 8.37 17.58 22.72
CA ARG A 349 7.43 18.07 21.71
C ARG A 349 6.01 17.64 22.04
N LEU A 350 5.83 16.36 22.39
CA LEU A 350 4.54 15.85 22.84
C LEU A 350 4.02 16.57 24.08
N SER A 351 4.90 16.91 25.03
CA SER A 351 4.51 17.68 26.23
C SER A 351 4.11 19.14 25.93
N ARG A 352 4.56 19.70 24.80
CA ARG A 352 4.12 21.01 24.28
C ARG A 352 2.82 20.94 23.48
N GLY A 353 2.25 19.74 23.30
CA GLY A 353 1.00 19.51 22.57
C GLY A 353 1.19 19.12 21.10
N ILE A 354 2.39 18.74 20.66
CA ILE A 354 2.63 18.23 19.31
C ILE A 354 2.52 16.70 19.31
N GLY A 355 1.54 16.14 18.58
CA GLY A 355 1.44 14.73 18.25
C GLY A 355 2.07 14.44 16.89
N TYR A 356 2.55 13.23 16.68
CA TYR A 356 3.08 12.78 15.40
C TYR A 356 2.49 11.43 15.05
N PHE A 357 1.88 11.36 13.88
CA PHE A 357 1.30 10.18 13.28
C PHE A 357 2.07 9.83 12.01
N SER A 358 2.69 8.66 11.99
CA SER A 358 3.27 8.06 10.80
C SER A 358 2.29 7.04 10.21
N GLY A 359 2.06 7.04 8.90
CA GLY A 359 1.23 6.05 8.23
C GLY A 359 1.73 4.62 8.36
N GLU A 360 3.01 4.43 8.67
CA GLU A 360 3.60 3.12 8.85
C GLU A 360 3.21 2.48 10.20
N THR A 361 2.18 1.64 10.18
CA THR A 361 1.67 0.97 11.40
C THR A 361 2.73 0.22 12.19
N GLY A 362 3.74 -0.33 11.52
CA GLY A 362 4.86 -1.03 12.18
C GLY A 362 5.76 -0.12 13.02
N LYS A 363 5.82 1.18 12.72
CA LYS A 363 6.54 2.18 13.52
C LYS A 363 5.68 2.79 14.63
N GLU A 364 4.37 2.78 14.45
CA GLU A 364 3.40 3.46 15.29
C GLU A 364 2.79 2.61 16.40
N LEU A 365 2.69 1.30 16.18
CA LEU A 365 1.91 0.39 16.98
C LEU A 365 2.75 -0.79 17.49
N PHE A 366 2.43 -1.24 18.69
CA PHE A 366 2.95 -2.47 19.25
C PHE A 366 2.04 -3.63 18.83
N LEU A 367 2.38 -4.32 17.74
CA LEU A 367 1.52 -5.33 17.12
C LEU A 367 1.16 -6.50 18.03
N ASN A 368 2.04 -6.86 18.98
CA ASN A 368 1.82 -7.91 19.98
C ASN A 368 1.09 -7.42 21.23
N TRP A 369 0.58 -6.18 21.20
CA TRP A 369 -0.20 -5.63 22.31
C TRP A 369 -1.67 -5.52 21.90
N PRO A 370 -2.60 -5.62 22.88
CA PRO A 370 -4.02 -5.39 22.61
C PRO A 370 -4.31 -3.95 22.23
N VAL A 371 -5.47 -3.75 21.60
CA VAL A 371 -5.98 -2.44 21.21
C VAL A 371 -6.01 -1.46 22.38
N THR A 372 -6.43 -1.91 23.57
CA THR A 372 -6.47 -1.11 24.80
C THR A 372 -5.14 -0.43 25.08
N LYS A 373 -4.05 -1.18 25.10
CA LYS A 373 -2.71 -0.66 25.42
C LYS A 373 -2.17 0.26 24.34
N ASN A 374 -2.45 -0.03 23.07
CA ASN A 374 -2.02 0.82 21.96
C ASN A 374 -2.71 2.20 21.95
N ILE A 375 -3.99 2.27 22.36
CA ILE A 375 -4.71 3.53 22.50
C ILE A 375 -4.26 4.29 23.76
N SER A 376 -4.05 3.58 24.87
CA SER A 376 -3.78 4.21 26.15
C SER A 376 -2.37 4.78 26.29
N ILE A 377 -1.37 4.24 25.56
CA ILE A 377 0.06 4.58 25.76
C ILE A 377 0.38 6.07 25.65
N VAL A 378 -0.27 6.79 24.72
CA VAL A 378 -0.12 8.25 24.60
C VAL A 378 -0.98 9.02 25.60
N ASN A 379 -1.87 8.33 26.31
CA ASN A 379 -2.88 8.88 27.22
C ASN A 379 -2.68 8.46 28.69
N LEU A 380 -1.52 7.90 29.05
CA LEU A 380 -1.26 7.35 30.38
C LEU A 380 -1.66 8.27 31.54
N LYS A 381 -1.45 9.58 31.40
CA LYS A 381 -1.85 10.57 32.43
C LYS A 381 -3.36 10.59 32.71
N LYS A 382 -4.21 10.21 31.73
CA LYS A 382 -5.67 10.18 31.88
C LYS A 382 -6.16 8.94 32.62
N ILE A 383 -5.40 7.85 32.58
CA ILE A 383 -5.78 6.55 33.13
C ILE A 383 -5.00 6.19 34.40
N LEU A 384 -3.99 6.98 34.77
CA LEU A 384 -3.27 6.77 36.03
C LEU A 384 -4.09 7.27 37.23
N ASN A 385 -4.15 6.46 38.27
CA ASN A 385 -4.64 6.92 39.56
C ASN A 385 -3.73 8.03 40.10
N LYS A 386 -4.32 9.18 40.46
CA LYS A 386 -3.59 10.40 40.84
C LYS A 386 -2.68 10.19 42.06
N PHE A 387 -3.06 9.31 42.99
CA PHE A 387 -2.36 9.10 44.26
C PHE A 387 -1.28 8.02 44.18
N ILE A 388 -1.61 6.86 43.64
CA ILE A 388 -0.73 5.68 43.67
C ILE A 388 -0.02 5.43 42.31
N LYS A 389 -0.30 6.24 41.29
CA LYS A 389 0.28 6.17 39.92
C LYS A 389 0.17 4.78 39.28
N ILE A 390 -0.86 3.99 39.66
CA ILE A 390 -1.18 2.70 39.05
C ILE A 390 -2.22 2.93 37.95
N ILE A 391 -2.12 2.15 36.87
CA ILE A 391 -3.07 2.19 35.75
C ILE A 391 -4.44 1.71 36.25
N ASN A 392 -5.48 2.48 35.97
CA ASN A 392 -6.86 2.06 36.15
C ASN A 392 -7.33 1.32 34.90
N PHE A 393 -7.33 -0.01 34.95
CA PHE A 393 -7.69 -0.87 33.83
C PHE A 393 -9.12 -0.67 33.34
N ASN A 394 -10.06 -0.31 34.22
CA ASN A 394 -11.43 0.01 33.80
C ASN A 394 -11.48 1.30 32.96
N SER A 395 -10.76 2.34 33.39
CA SER A 395 -10.66 3.58 32.61
C SER A 395 -9.93 3.36 31.28
N GLU A 396 -8.91 2.51 31.26
CA GLU A 396 -8.18 2.12 30.04
C GLU A 396 -9.12 1.41 29.06
N LYS A 397 -9.89 0.45 29.53
CA LYS A 397 -10.87 -0.30 28.72
C LYS A 397 -11.95 0.61 28.16
N GLN A 398 -12.57 1.47 28.99
CA GLN A 398 -13.59 2.43 28.58
C GLN A 398 -13.05 3.42 27.52
N MET A 399 -11.81 3.88 27.67
CA MET A 399 -11.14 4.73 26.70
C MET A 399 -11.03 4.03 25.33
N ALA A 400 -10.60 2.78 25.32
CA ALA A 400 -10.47 2.01 24.10
C ALA A 400 -11.83 1.71 23.45
N GLU A 401 -12.84 1.33 24.23
CA GLU A 401 -14.21 1.10 23.75
C GLU A 401 -14.79 2.36 23.08
N LYS A 402 -14.61 3.52 23.71
CA LYS A 402 -15.05 4.80 23.14
C LYS A 402 -14.38 5.12 21.80
N VAL A 403 -13.08 4.87 21.66
CA VAL A 403 -12.35 5.08 20.41
C VAL A 403 -12.83 4.11 19.33
N VAL A 404 -13.00 2.85 19.68
CA VAL A 404 -13.48 1.80 18.77
C VAL A 404 -14.87 2.14 18.22
N GLU A 405 -15.77 2.59 19.10
CA GLU A 405 -17.12 3.02 18.72
C GLU A 405 -17.09 4.28 17.83
N SER A 406 -16.34 5.32 18.27
CA SER A 406 -16.25 6.61 17.55
C SER A 406 -15.70 6.50 16.13
N LEU A 407 -14.80 5.54 15.87
CA LEU A 407 -14.18 5.32 14.56
C LEU A 407 -14.69 4.05 13.85
N SER A 408 -15.75 3.46 14.38
CA SER A 408 -16.37 2.23 13.82
C SER A 408 -15.32 1.14 13.49
N ILE A 409 -14.39 0.89 14.46
CA ILE A 409 -13.31 -0.07 14.25
C ILE A 409 -13.84 -1.49 14.35
N LYS A 410 -13.74 -2.27 13.28
CA LYS A 410 -14.20 -3.66 13.22
C LYS A 410 -13.19 -4.58 13.94
N ILE A 411 -13.48 -4.92 15.20
CA ILE A 411 -12.66 -5.82 16.03
C ILE A 411 -13.56 -6.73 16.89
N PRO A 412 -13.10 -7.93 17.24
CA PRO A 412 -13.85 -8.84 18.13
C PRO A 412 -14.04 -8.28 19.55
N GLY A 413 -13.08 -7.45 20.00
CA GLY A 413 -13.08 -6.81 21.31
C GLY A 413 -11.81 -6.03 21.55
N VAL A 414 -11.81 -5.08 22.51
CA VAL A 414 -10.69 -4.17 22.77
C VAL A 414 -9.44 -4.85 23.33
N ASN A 415 -9.56 -6.08 23.80
CA ASN A 415 -8.44 -6.91 24.28
C ASN A 415 -7.80 -7.74 23.16
N THR A 416 -8.26 -7.62 21.92
CA THR A 416 -7.68 -8.32 20.76
C THR A 416 -6.31 -7.74 20.45
N ASP A 417 -5.33 -8.61 20.21
CA ASP A 417 -3.98 -8.21 19.80
C ASP A 417 -3.99 -7.67 18.38
N LEU A 418 -3.25 -6.59 18.17
CA LEU A 418 -3.26 -5.86 16.89
C LEU A 418 -2.78 -6.70 15.71
N TYR A 419 -1.86 -7.65 15.90
CA TYR A 419 -1.35 -8.46 14.78
C TYR A 419 -2.45 -9.19 14.02
N SER A 420 -3.56 -9.55 14.70
CA SER A 420 -4.70 -10.26 14.11
C SER A 420 -5.67 -9.38 13.33
N LEU A 421 -5.51 -8.05 13.37
CA LEU A 421 -6.40 -7.11 12.72
C LEU A 421 -5.98 -6.83 11.27
N SER A 422 -6.95 -6.43 10.43
CA SER A 422 -6.70 -5.91 9.09
C SER A 422 -5.86 -4.62 9.11
N GLY A 423 -5.21 -4.30 7.99
CA GLY A 423 -4.44 -3.05 7.83
C GLY A 423 -5.25 -1.81 8.17
N GLY A 424 -6.45 -1.68 7.61
CA GLY A 424 -7.34 -0.56 7.87
C GLY A 424 -7.77 -0.45 9.34
N SER A 425 -8.07 -1.57 10.02
CA SER A 425 -8.38 -1.57 11.46
C SER A 425 -7.17 -1.13 12.30
N LYS A 426 -5.96 -1.56 11.95
CA LYS A 426 -4.71 -1.11 12.62
C LYS A 426 -4.52 0.39 12.46
N GLN A 427 -4.73 0.91 11.25
CA GLN A 427 -4.60 2.34 10.97
C GLN A 427 -5.62 3.17 11.77
N LYS A 428 -6.88 2.72 11.82
CA LYS A 428 -7.90 3.36 12.66
C LYS A 428 -7.53 3.36 14.14
N VAL A 429 -6.92 2.30 14.66
CA VAL A 429 -6.40 2.28 16.04
C VAL A 429 -5.28 3.30 16.22
N SER A 430 -4.40 3.45 15.24
CA SER A 430 -3.32 4.43 15.27
C SER A 430 -3.83 5.87 15.26
N VAL A 431 -4.79 6.19 14.38
CA VAL A 431 -5.46 7.51 14.39
C VAL A 431 -6.25 7.71 15.69
N GLY A 432 -6.93 6.67 16.15
CA GLY A 432 -7.78 6.70 17.36
C GLY A 432 -7.03 7.08 18.63
N LYS A 433 -5.77 6.65 18.80
CA LYS A 433 -4.96 7.07 19.95
C LYS A 433 -4.75 8.59 19.98
N TRP A 434 -4.61 9.23 18.80
CA TRP A 434 -4.44 10.68 18.66
C TRP A 434 -5.77 11.42 18.78
N PHE A 435 -6.87 10.84 18.27
CA PHE A 435 -8.23 11.38 18.48
C PHE A 435 -8.57 11.50 19.96
N GLU A 436 -8.26 10.49 20.77
CA GLU A 436 -8.48 10.51 22.21
C GLU A 436 -7.45 11.39 22.95
N LYS A 437 -6.21 11.47 22.45
CA LYS A 437 -5.17 12.36 23.00
C LYS A 437 -5.54 13.81 22.84
N SER A 438 -6.06 14.18 21.67
CA SER A 438 -6.43 15.55 21.29
C SER A 438 -5.26 16.53 21.48
N PRO A 439 -4.16 16.39 20.72
CA PRO A 439 -3.04 17.34 20.80
C PRO A 439 -3.44 18.69 20.22
N ASP A 440 -2.69 19.76 20.54
CA ASP A 440 -2.91 21.08 19.94
C ASP A 440 -2.52 21.11 18.45
N ILE A 441 -1.44 20.37 18.12
CA ILE A 441 -0.91 20.20 16.77
C ILE A 441 -0.72 18.71 16.50
N LEU A 442 -1.24 18.22 15.38
CA LEU A 442 -1.03 16.84 14.92
C LEU A 442 -0.28 16.85 13.60
N LEU A 443 0.86 16.22 13.58
CA LEU A 443 1.66 15.98 12.39
C LEU A 443 1.24 14.67 11.76
N LEU A 444 0.85 14.70 10.49
CA LEU A 444 0.36 13.56 9.73
C LEU A 444 1.34 13.27 8.59
N GLU A 445 1.97 12.11 8.61
CA GLU A 445 2.84 11.63 7.53
C GLU A 445 2.22 10.38 6.91
N ASP A 446 1.87 10.46 5.60
CA ASP A 446 1.23 9.41 4.80
C ASP A 446 0.07 8.69 5.53
N PRO A 447 -0.97 9.41 5.99
CA PRO A 447 -1.96 8.87 6.92
C PRO A 447 -2.77 7.70 6.35
N THR A 448 -2.85 7.55 5.03
CA THR A 448 -3.61 6.47 4.39
C THR A 448 -2.76 5.48 3.61
N ILE A 449 -1.45 5.45 3.85
CA ILE A 449 -0.55 4.51 3.16
C ILE A 449 -0.94 3.06 3.44
N GLY A 450 -1.03 2.26 2.38
CA GLY A 450 -1.26 0.81 2.51
C GLY A 450 -2.66 0.40 2.98
N ILE A 451 -3.64 1.32 2.96
CA ILE A 451 -5.03 1.01 3.30
C ILE A 451 -5.95 1.12 2.08
N ASP A 452 -7.09 0.43 2.16
CA ASP A 452 -8.11 0.42 1.11
C ASP A 452 -8.87 1.74 1.02
N VAL A 453 -9.58 1.94 -0.12
CA VAL A 453 -10.32 3.18 -0.40
C VAL A 453 -11.38 3.45 0.66
N GLY A 454 -12.15 2.43 1.09
CA GLY A 454 -13.19 2.61 2.10
C GLY A 454 -12.62 2.99 3.48
N ALA A 455 -11.48 2.39 3.87
CA ALA A 455 -10.80 2.75 5.12
C ALA A 455 -10.13 4.13 5.06
N ARG A 456 -9.77 4.64 3.85
CA ARG A 456 -9.28 6.02 3.67
C ARG A 456 -10.34 7.05 4.05
N ASP A 457 -11.58 6.84 3.61
CA ASP A 457 -12.69 7.75 3.92
C ASP A 457 -12.90 7.87 5.43
N ASP A 458 -12.86 6.76 6.15
CA ASP A 458 -12.93 6.76 7.62
C ASP A 458 -11.79 7.56 8.29
N ILE A 459 -10.58 7.50 7.73
CA ILE A 459 -9.42 8.28 8.23
C ILE A 459 -9.61 9.76 7.92
N TYR A 460 -10.12 10.12 6.73
CA TYR A 460 -10.42 11.50 6.38
C TYR A 460 -11.50 12.08 7.29
N GLU A 461 -12.60 11.34 7.53
CA GLU A 461 -13.65 11.77 8.45
C GLU A 461 -13.11 11.98 9.88
N ALA A 462 -12.30 11.04 10.38
CA ALA A 462 -11.66 11.17 11.68
C ALA A 462 -10.73 12.39 11.76
N THR A 463 -9.96 12.65 10.70
CA THR A 463 -9.05 13.79 10.60
C THR A 463 -9.83 15.11 10.54
N MET A 464 -10.90 15.18 9.75
CA MET A 464 -11.78 16.33 9.67
C MET A 464 -12.47 16.60 11.02
N ALA A 465 -12.96 15.56 11.69
CA ALA A 465 -13.56 15.70 13.02
C ALA A 465 -12.55 16.21 14.08
N MET A 466 -11.26 15.85 13.95
CA MET A 466 -10.21 16.43 14.81
C MET A 466 -9.97 17.91 14.49
N LYS A 467 -9.97 18.29 13.21
CA LYS A 467 -9.85 19.67 12.76
C LYS A 467 -11.01 20.54 13.27
N GLU A 468 -12.24 20.04 13.20
CA GLU A 468 -13.44 20.72 13.74
C GLU A 468 -13.37 20.95 15.25
N LYS A 469 -12.68 20.05 15.98
CA LYS A 469 -12.37 20.24 17.42
C LYS A 469 -11.27 21.27 17.67
N GLY A 470 -10.72 21.89 16.62
CA GLY A 470 -9.70 22.94 16.72
C GLY A 470 -8.26 22.40 16.80
N ILE A 471 -8.01 21.14 16.45
CA ILE A 471 -6.66 20.61 16.32
C ILE A 471 -6.05 21.15 15.02
N SER A 472 -4.87 21.76 15.13
CA SER A 472 -4.10 22.21 13.97
C SER A 472 -3.28 21.07 13.41
N MET A 473 -3.05 21.03 12.08
CA MET A 473 -2.40 19.89 11.45
C MET A 473 -1.33 20.29 10.44
N ILE A 474 -0.29 19.50 10.33
CA ILE A 474 0.65 19.53 9.19
C ILE A 474 0.58 18.18 8.51
N LEU A 475 0.24 18.17 7.21
CA LEU A 475 0.13 16.97 6.39
C LEU A 475 1.32 16.88 5.42
N VAL A 476 1.96 15.72 5.41
CA VAL A 476 2.88 15.27 4.34
C VAL A 476 2.32 13.96 3.80
N SER A 477 2.13 13.88 2.49
CA SER A 477 1.64 12.67 1.83
C SER A 477 2.23 12.50 0.43
N ASP A 478 2.23 11.29 -0.06
CA ASP A 478 2.52 10.97 -1.46
C ASP A 478 1.24 10.96 -2.31
N ASP A 479 0.04 10.97 -1.70
CA ASP A 479 -1.25 11.06 -2.41
C ASP A 479 -1.71 12.53 -2.54
N PRO A 480 -1.68 13.12 -3.77
CA PRO A 480 -2.11 14.50 -3.97
C PRO A 480 -3.58 14.77 -3.57
N LYS A 481 -4.44 13.73 -3.60
CA LYS A 481 -5.86 13.88 -3.25
C LYS A 481 -6.05 14.26 -1.78
N GLU A 482 -5.18 13.76 -0.90
CA GLU A 482 -5.25 14.08 0.54
C GLU A 482 -5.11 15.57 0.82
N TYR A 483 -4.23 16.26 0.06
CA TYR A 483 -4.06 17.71 0.20
C TYR A 483 -5.31 18.48 -0.20
N SER A 484 -5.97 18.06 -1.28
CA SER A 484 -7.19 18.69 -1.75
C SER A 484 -8.38 18.51 -0.80
N ILE A 485 -8.40 17.40 -0.05
CA ILE A 485 -9.48 17.06 0.89
C ILE A 485 -9.25 17.71 2.26
N LEU A 486 -8.03 17.62 2.79
CA LEU A 486 -7.75 17.92 4.20
C LEU A 486 -7.16 19.31 4.43
N CYS A 487 -6.39 19.87 3.48
CA CYS A 487 -5.60 21.05 3.69
C CYS A 487 -6.36 22.35 3.39
N ASP A 488 -6.03 23.39 4.13
CA ASP A 488 -6.48 24.78 3.88
C ASP A 488 -5.43 25.55 3.06
N LYS A 489 -4.16 25.17 3.20
CA LYS A 489 -3.00 25.78 2.57
C LYS A 489 -1.95 24.70 2.28
N ILE A 490 -1.23 24.84 1.18
CA ILE A 490 -0.23 23.88 0.75
C ILE A 490 1.08 24.59 0.42
N LEU A 491 2.15 24.19 1.10
CA LEU A 491 3.52 24.62 0.81
C LEU A 491 4.12 23.70 -0.23
N PHE A 492 4.38 24.19 -1.44
CA PHE A 492 5.09 23.43 -2.46
C PHE A 492 6.60 23.55 -2.24
N ILE A 493 7.23 22.41 -1.96
CA ILE A 493 8.66 22.30 -1.70
C ILE A 493 9.36 21.59 -2.86
N ASN A 494 10.46 22.15 -3.31
CA ASN A 494 11.37 21.51 -4.25
C ASN A 494 12.82 21.88 -3.92
N GLU A 495 13.73 20.92 -4.01
CA GLU A 495 15.16 21.08 -3.70
C GLU A 495 15.40 21.69 -2.31
N GLY A 496 14.61 21.25 -1.33
CA GLY A 496 14.71 21.69 0.06
C GLY A 496 14.25 23.14 0.33
N ARG A 497 13.56 23.80 -0.61
CA ARG A 497 13.08 25.18 -0.45
C ARG A 497 11.61 25.31 -0.77
N ILE A 498 10.90 26.17 -0.05
CA ILE A 498 9.52 26.53 -0.39
C ILE A 498 9.56 27.37 -1.68
N LYS A 499 8.91 26.88 -2.73
CA LYS A 499 8.81 27.55 -4.03
C LYS A 499 7.51 28.34 -4.17
N LYS A 500 6.40 27.82 -3.62
CA LYS A 500 5.06 28.45 -3.68
C LYS A 500 4.25 28.10 -2.45
N VAL A 501 3.28 28.94 -2.15
CA VAL A 501 2.19 28.65 -1.22
C VAL A 501 0.91 28.66 -2.04
N LEU A 502 0.17 27.56 -2.03
CA LEU A 502 -1.01 27.33 -2.85
C LEU A 502 -2.23 27.13 -1.95
N ASN A 503 -3.39 27.54 -2.42
CA ASN A 503 -4.65 27.06 -1.86
C ASN A 503 -5.06 25.74 -2.55
N PRO A 504 -6.04 24.98 -2.01
CA PRO A 504 -6.42 23.70 -2.58
C PRO A 504 -6.96 23.76 -4.02
N GLU A 505 -7.53 24.89 -4.46
CA GLU A 505 -8.02 25.07 -5.83
C GLU A 505 -6.85 25.28 -6.80
N GLU A 506 -5.93 26.20 -6.46
CA GLU A 506 -4.69 26.40 -7.22
C GLU A 506 -3.84 25.13 -7.27
N PHE A 507 -3.87 24.32 -6.21
CA PHE A 507 -3.14 23.05 -6.16
C PHE A 507 -3.71 22.04 -7.16
N LYS A 508 -5.05 21.97 -7.31
CA LYS A 508 -5.70 21.12 -8.32
C LYS A 508 -5.31 21.55 -9.74
N GLU A 509 -5.31 22.87 -10.00
CA GLU A 509 -4.92 23.41 -11.31
C GLU A 509 -3.44 23.11 -11.66
N VAL A 510 -2.54 23.15 -10.66
CA VAL A 510 -1.10 22.86 -10.86
C VAL A 510 -0.85 21.38 -11.17
N LEU A 511 -1.70 20.49 -10.67
CA LEU A 511 -1.57 19.04 -10.89
C LEU A 511 -2.34 18.55 -12.13
N GLU A 512 -3.12 19.43 -12.82
CA GLU A 512 -4.02 19.04 -13.91
C GLU A 512 -5.00 17.90 -13.53
N ILE A 513 -5.46 17.91 -12.26
CA ILE A 513 -6.35 16.91 -11.69
C ILE A 513 -7.81 17.41 -11.72
#